data_edab71249ce3b31b158fb97c834e04c2
#
_entry.id   edab71249ce3b31b158fb97c834e04c2
#
_cell.length_a   1.000
_cell.length_b   1.000
_cell.length_c   1.000
_cell.angle_alpha   90.00
_cell.angle_beta   90.00
_cell.angle_gamma   90.00
#
_symmetry.space_group_name_H-M   'P 1'
#
loop_
_entity.id
_entity.type
_entity.pdbx_description
1 polymer ?
#
loop_
_entity_poly.entity_id
_entity_poly.type
_entity_poly.pdbx_seq_one_letter_code
_entity_poly.pdbx_strand_id
1 'polypeptide(L)'
;MSSSLFRTGRLSALLLFLAFAVLAHAHPHVFADITVKALFDASGFTGVENRWVYDEMYSAGMMASADQDKDGKISKSEAKILESAILDPIKQQNYFNYVQAGTDFLKVSRIKNFKAELSKGKLVIDFVAELTKPVAADWTMLVVVVADPSNYIQMTTDMENADVQSPESLEVEYFADGLDGLSLFKAFRSEIEGLYLRYKKK
;
A
#
# COMPACT_ATOMS: atom_id res chain seq x y z
N MET A 1 62.60 9.20 -2.85
CA MET A 1 61.66 8.06 -3.02
C MET A 1 60.57 8.05 -1.95
N SER A 2 59.80 9.12 -1.79
CA SER A 2 58.79 9.19 -0.71
C SER A 2 57.40 9.68 -1.14
N SER A 3 57.12 9.88 -2.44
CA SER A 3 55.86 10.44 -2.91
C SER A 3 54.82 9.42 -3.45
N SER A 4 55.20 8.15 -3.64
CA SER A 4 54.32 7.12 -4.20
C SER A 4 53.47 6.42 -3.13
N LEU A 5 53.96 6.27 -1.92
CA LEU A 5 53.26 5.60 -0.81
C LEU A 5 52.04 6.40 -0.31
N PHE A 6 52.11 7.74 -0.35
CA PHE A 6 50.97 8.60 0.05
C PHE A 6 49.83 8.65 -0.97
N ARG A 7 50.09 8.39 -2.26
CA ARG A 7 49.06 8.37 -3.30
C ARG A 7 48.26 7.07 -3.29
N THR A 8 48.90 5.93 -3.02
CA THR A 8 48.22 4.62 -2.95
C THR A 8 47.32 4.52 -1.73
N GLY A 9 47.74 5.05 -0.56
CA GLY A 9 46.90 5.05 0.64
C GLY A 9 45.63 5.89 0.50
N ARG A 10 45.65 7.02 -0.22
CA ARG A 10 44.48 7.86 -0.49
C ARG A 10 43.51 7.23 -1.47
N LEU A 11 43.99 6.53 -2.50
CA LEU A 11 43.14 5.79 -3.43
C LEU A 11 42.46 4.59 -2.74
N SER A 12 43.19 3.87 -1.89
CA SER A 12 42.59 2.74 -1.16
C SER A 12 41.52 3.18 -0.15
N ALA A 13 41.74 4.31 0.56
CA ALA A 13 40.77 4.87 1.47
C ALA A 13 39.52 5.36 0.74
N LEU A 14 39.66 5.96 -0.45
CA LEU A 14 38.54 6.41 -1.28
C LEU A 14 37.73 5.23 -1.82
N LEU A 15 38.38 4.15 -2.25
CA LEU A 15 37.71 2.90 -2.70
C LEU A 15 36.98 2.19 -1.56
N LEU A 16 37.56 2.18 -0.34
CA LEU A 16 36.87 1.64 0.83
C LEU A 16 35.62 2.47 1.18
N PHE A 17 35.69 3.79 1.09
CA PHE A 17 34.55 4.69 1.37
C PHE A 17 33.43 4.52 0.33
N LEU A 18 33.78 4.36 -0.95
CA LEU A 18 32.83 4.03 -2.01
C LEU A 18 32.19 2.65 -1.83
N ALA A 19 32.96 1.64 -1.38
CA ALA A 19 32.44 0.29 -1.13
C ALA A 19 31.44 0.28 0.05
N PHE A 20 31.66 1.10 1.08
CA PHE A 20 30.70 1.24 2.18
C PHE A 20 29.41 1.98 1.79
N ALA A 21 29.48 2.92 0.87
CA ALA A 21 28.29 3.65 0.39
C ALA A 21 27.32 2.76 -0.39
N VAL A 22 27.79 1.68 -1.01
CA VAL A 22 26.95 0.72 -1.78
C VAL A 22 26.17 -0.24 -0.87
N LEU A 23 26.53 -0.34 0.41
CA LEU A 23 25.86 -1.21 1.41
C LEU A 23 24.80 -0.48 2.24
N ALA A 24 24.54 0.79 1.95
CA ALA A 24 23.41 1.51 2.54
C ALA A 24 22.11 1.00 1.89
N HIS A 25 21.61 -0.12 2.36
CA HIS A 25 20.23 -0.52 2.08
C HIS A 25 19.33 0.54 2.72
N ALA A 26 18.55 1.21 1.89
CA ALA A 26 17.54 2.12 2.41
C ALA A 26 16.53 1.28 3.22
N HIS A 27 16.61 1.39 4.54
CA HIS A 27 15.58 0.81 5.41
C HIS A 27 14.25 1.53 5.13
N PRO A 28 13.10 0.88 5.32
CA PRO A 28 11.81 1.57 5.22
C PRO A 28 11.81 2.76 6.17
N HIS A 29 11.32 3.91 5.68
CA HIS A 29 11.28 5.14 6.46
C HIS A 29 9.92 5.35 7.13
N VAL A 30 8.92 4.59 6.73
CA VAL A 30 7.54 4.66 7.20
C VAL A 30 7.01 3.25 7.40
N PHE A 31 6.26 3.05 8.48
CA PHE A 31 5.57 1.80 8.77
C PHE A 31 4.08 2.05 8.81
N ALA A 32 3.30 1.14 8.23
CA ALA A 32 1.85 1.21 8.26
C ALA A 32 1.24 -0.19 8.40
N ASP A 33 0.31 -0.32 9.35
CA ASP A 33 -0.54 -1.50 9.47
C ASP A 33 -1.78 -1.30 8.61
N ILE A 34 -2.10 -2.28 7.76
CA ILE A 34 -3.12 -2.19 6.73
C ILE A 34 -4.22 -3.21 6.99
N THR A 35 -5.47 -2.77 6.99
CA THR A 35 -6.64 -3.64 6.91
C THR A 35 -7.39 -3.37 5.61
N VAL A 36 -7.90 -4.41 4.98
CA VAL A 36 -8.62 -4.32 3.71
C VAL A 36 -10.00 -4.96 3.81
N LYS A 37 -10.94 -4.41 3.02
CA LYS A 37 -12.24 -5.01 2.79
C LYS A 37 -12.54 -4.98 1.30
N ALA A 38 -12.81 -6.15 0.73
CA ALA A 38 -13.25 -6.26 -0.65
C ALA A 38 -14.75 -5.91 -0.76
N LEU A 39 -15.09 -5.04 -1.69
CA LEU A 39 -16.45 -4.52 -1.86
C LEU A 39 -17.07 -5.07 -3.14
N PHE A 40 -18.31 -5.59 -3.00
CA PHE A 40 -19.13 -6.07 -4.11
C PHE A 40 -20.51 -5.44 -4.09
N ASP A 41 -21.10 -5.27 -5.26
CA ASP A 41 -22.51 -5.04 -5.46
C ASP A 41 -23.10 -6.08 -6.44
N ALA A 42 -24.35 -5.94 -6.82
CA ALA A 42 -25.02 -6.88 -7.73
C ALA A 42 -24.36 -6.96 -9.12
N SER A 43 -23.54 -5.98 -9.51
CA SER A 43 -22.80 -5.97 -10.78
C SER A 43 -21.46 -6.69 -10.73
N GLY A 44 -20.92 -6.96 -9.52
CA GLY A 44 -19.64 -7.62 -9.31
C GLY A 44 -18.75 -6.89 -8.30
N PHE A 45 -17.43 -7.02 -8.47
CA PHE A 45 -16.43 -6.33 -7.63
C PHE A 45 -16.40 -4.83 -7.92
N THR A 46 -16.40 -4.00 -6.87
CA THR A 46 -16.51 -2.54 -6.98
C THR A 46 -15.36 -1.76 -6.36
N GLY A 47 -14.53 -2.41 -5.55
CA GLY A 47 -13.38 -1.73 -4.96
C GLY A 47 -12.81 -2.40 -3.73
N VAL A 48 -11.81 -1.73 -3.16
CA VAL A 48 -11.15 -2.09 -1.90
C VAL A 48 -11.29 -0.93 -0.93
N GLU A 49 -11.92 -1.18 0.21
CA GLU A 49 -11.86 -0.27 1.35
C GLU A 49 -10.56 -0.53 2.09
N ASN A 50 -9.81 0.52 2.33
CA ASN A 50 -8.51 0.50 2.98
C ASN A 50 -8.60 1.23 4.31
N ARG A 51 -7.99 0.68 5.36
CA ARG A 51 -7.66 1.36 6.60
C ARG A 51 -6.16 1.24 6.84
N TRP A 52 -5.46 2.36 6.89
CA TRP A 52 -4.01 2.42 7.12
C TRP A 52 -3.72 3.12 8.44
N VAL A 53 -2.95 2.47 9.30
CA VAL A 53 -2.53 3.00 10.60
C VAL A 53 -1.02 3.21 10.54
N TYR A 54 -0.60 4.46 10.47
CA TYR A 54 0.81 4.82 10.36
C TYR A 54 1.52 4.81 11.72
N ASP A 55 2.83 4.62 11.69
CA ASP A 55 3.67 4.74 12.87
C ASP A 55 3.65 6.17 13.47
N GLU A 56 4.11 6.29 14.71
CA GLU A 56 4.04 7.55 15.46
C GLU A 56 4.93 8.66 14.86
N MET A 57 6.10 8.30 14.30
CA MET A 57 7.04 9.27 13.75
C MET A 57 6.48 9.89 12.47
N TYR A 58 6.00 9.06 11.53
CA TYR A 58 5.34 9.55 10.33
C TYR A 58 4.08 10.36 10.68
N SER A 59 3.28 9.88 11.63
CA SER A 59 2.07 10.56 12.09
C SER A 59 2.36 11.95 12.63
N ALA A 60 3.39 12.08 13.48
CA ALA A 60 3.81 13.39 14.02
C ALA A 60 4.25 14.36 12.92
N GLY A 61 5.01 13.86 11.92
CA GLY A 61 5.42 14.66 10.76
C GLY A 61 4.25 15.15 9.91
N MET A 62 3.29 14.27 9.66
CA MET A 62 2.08 14.62 8.90
C MET A 62 1.21 15.62 9.66
N MET A 63 1.01 15.44 10.97
CA MET A 63 0.28 16.38 11.81
C MET A 63 0.96 17.74 11.86
N ALA A 64 2.28 17.80 12.02
CA ALA A 64 3.01 19.07 12.01
C ALA A 64 2.81 19.88 10.71
N SER A 65 2.48 19.21 9.60
CA SER A 65 2.24 19.83 8.30
C SER A 65 0.77 20.17 8.05
N ALA A 66 -0.15 19.36 8.58
CA ALA A 66 -1.57 19.42 8.25
C ALA A 66 -2.42 20.15 9.29
N ASP A 67 -2.08 20.03 10.59
CA ASP A 67 -2.78 20.70 11.71
C ASP A 67 -2.45 22.20 11.71
N GLN A 68 -3.28 22.98 11.01
CA GLN A 68 -3.03 24.39 10.76
C GLN A 68 -3.39 25.29 11.95
N ASP A 69 -4.41 24.91 12.69
CA ASP A 69 -4.86 25.67 13.87
C ASP A 69 -4.22 25.18 15.19
N LYS A 70 -3.44 24.07 15.11
CA LYS A 70 -2.68 23.48 16.22
C LYS A 70 -3.55 23.01 17.38
N ASP A 71 -4.76 22.54 17.07
CA ASP A 71 -5.69 22.02 18.09
C ASP A 71 -5.50 20.51 18.37
N GLY A 72 -4.59 19.85 17.63
CA GLY A 72 -4.27 18.42 17.76
C GLY A 72 -5.35 17.49 17.22
N LYS A 73 -6.29 18.01 16.43
CA LYS A 73 -7.35 17.25 15.78
C LYS A 73 -7.22 17.36 14.26
N ILE A 74 -8.05 16.65 13.54
CA ILE A 74 -8.11 16.73 12.08
C ILE A 74 -9.49 17.22 11.66
N SER A 75 -9.57 18.48 11.27
CA SER A 75 -10.76 19.07 10.67
C SER A 75 -10.98 18.53 9.23
N LYS A 76 -12.14 18.84 8.64
CA LYS A 76 -12.43 18.49 7.23
C LYS A 76 -11.47 19.14 6.22
N SER A 77 -10.98 20.34 6.52
CA SER A 77 -10.00 21.03 5.67
C SER A 77 -8.62 20.39 5.75
N GLU A 78 -8.20 20.01 6.94
CA GLU A 78 -6.93 19.36 7.20
C GLU A 78 -6.91 17.90 6.67
N ALA A 79 -8.04 17.19 6.76
CA ALA A 79 -8.20 15.90 6.11
C ALA A 79 -7.96 15.97 4.60
N LYS A 80 -8.36 17.05 3.91
CA LYS A 80 -8.06 17.24 2.48
C LYS A 80 -6.58 17.49 2.22
N ILE A 81 -5.89 18.20 3.12
CA ILE A 81 -4.43 18.37 3.03
C ILE A 81 -3.75 17.01 3.16
N LEU A 82 -4.15 16.20 4.13
CA LEU A 82 -3.63 14.85 4.33
C LEU A 82 -3.94 13.94 3.15
N GLU A 83 -5.16 13.99 2.60
CA GLU A 83 -5.54 13.22 1.40
C GLU A 83 -4.58 13.49 0.25
N SER A 84 -4.37 14.78 -0.08
CA SER A 84 -3.46 15.16 -1.16
C SER A 84 -2.01 14.81 -0.85
N ALA A 85 -1.54 15.04 0.38
CA ALA A 85 -0.15 14.78 0.76
C ALA A 85 0.20 13.28 0.72
N ILE A 86 -0.76 12.40 1.06
CA ILE A 86 -0.54 10.96 1.15
C ILE A 86 -0.86 10.26 -0.18
N LEU A 87 -1.99 10.60 -0.82
CA LEU A 87 -2.49 9.82 -1.96
C LEU A 87 -2.03 10.34 -3.32
N ASP A 88 -1.80 11.65 -3.50
CA ASP A 88 -1.36 12.18 -4.80
C ASP A 88 0.01 11.62 -5.25
N PRO A 89 1.02 11.49 -4.37
CA PRO A 89 2.33 10.93 -4.75
C PRO A 89 2.26 9.49 -5.25
N ILE A 90 1.31 8.70 -4.74
CA ILE A 90 1.19 7.26 -5.03
C ILE A 90 0.11 6.95 -6.08
N LYS A 91 -0.50 7.95 -6.68
CA LYS A 91 -1.53 7.81 -7.72
C LYS A 91 -1.04 6.99 -8.91
N GLN A 92 0.20 7.21 -9.35
CA GLN A 92 0.78 6.47 -10.48
C GLN A 92 1.08 5.00 -10.14
N GLN A 93 1.20 4.67 -8.87
CA GLN A 93 1.34 3.32 -8.33
C GLN A 93 -0.02 2.71 -7.94
N ASN A 94 -1.11 3.17 -8.59
CA ASN A 94 -2.46 2.66 -8.36
C ASN A 94 -2.91 2.77 -6.88
N TYR A 95 -2.41 3.78 -6.16
CA TYR A 95 -2.63 3.98 -4.72
C TYR A 95 -2.25 2.76 -3.88
N PHE A 96 -1.22 2.01 -4.32
CA PHE A 96 -0.76 0.75 -3.75
C PHE A 96 -1.83 -0.36 -3.69
N ASN A 97 -2.94 -0.20 -4.41
CA ASN A 97 -4.00 -1.19 -4.53
C ASN A 97 -3.85 -1.95 -5.86
N TYR A 98 -3.29 -3.14 -5.82
CA TYR A 98 -3.07 -3.99 -6.98
C TYR A 98 -4.10 -5.12 -6.99
N VAL A 99 -4.99 -5.10 -7.96
CA VAL A 99 -6.02 -6.13 -8.13
C VAL A 99 -5.79 -6.81 -9.47
N GLN A 100 -5.34 -8.06 -9.44
CA GLN A 100 -5.15 -8.88 -10.63
C GLN A 100 -6.50 -9.51 -11.03
N ALA A 101 -6.84 -9.42 -12.30
CA ALA A 101 -8.00 -10.07 -12.93
C ALA A 101 -7.56 -10.78 -14.20
N GLY A 102 -7.36 -12.09 -14.15
CA GLY A 102 -6.74 -12.84 -15.25
C GLY A 102 -5.27 -12.45 -15.42
N THR A 103 -4.90 -11.89 -16.58
CA THR A 103 -3.54 -11.46 -16.92
C THR A 103 -3.24 -10.00 -16.66
N ASP A 104 -4.23 -9.21 -16.23
CA ASP A 104 -4.12 -7.77 -16.12
C ASP A 104 -4.35 -7.26 -14.70
N PHE A 105 -3.76 -6.12 -14.39
CA PHE A 105 -4.12 -5.34 -13.20
C PHE A 105 -5.27 -4.38 -13.51
N LEU A 106 -6.26 -4.34 -12.60
CA LEU A 106 -7.30 -3.34 -12.64
C LEU A 106 -6.73 -1.98 -12.24
N LYS A 107 -7.22 -0.94 -12.89
CA LYS A 107 -6.83 0.43 -12.59
C LYS A 107 -7.83 1.05 -11.62
N VAL A 108 -7.33 1.70 -10.56
CA VAL A 108 -8.14 2.53 -9.67
C VAL A 108 -8.68 3.71 -10.47
N SER A 109 -10.00 3.83 -10.54
CA SER A 109 -10.69 4.91 -11.26
C SER A 109 -10.72 6.20 -10.44
N ARG A 110 -10.92 6.09 -9.14
CA ARG A 110 -10.93 7.20 -8.18
C ARG A 110 -10.84 6.70 -6.73
N ILE A 111 -10.48 7.63 -5.84
CA ILE A 111 -10.59 7.44 -4.40
C ILE A 111 -11.93 8.04 -3.92
N LYS A 112 -12.56 7.35 -2.97
CA LYS A 112 -13.81 7.78 -2.33
C LYS A 112 -13.70 7.71 -0.81
N ASN A 113 -14.55 8.45 -0.14
CA ASN A 113 -14.80 8.37 1.29
C ASN A 113 -13.52 8.54 2.15
N PHE A 114 -12.57 9.34 1.67
CA PHE A 114 -11.37 9.60 2.46
C PHE A 114 -11.73 10.21 3.81
N LYS A 115 -11.16 9.65 4.85
CA LYS A 115 -11.22 10.14 6.24
C LYS A 115 -9.84 10.04 6.85
N ALA A 116 -9.54 10.94 7.76
CA ALA A 116 -8.33 10.90 8.55
C ALA A 116 -8.67 11.23 10.00
N GLU A 117 -8.06 10.52 10.93
CA GLU A 117 -8.18 10.75 12.35
C GLU A 117 -6.84 10.51 13.07
N LEU A 118 -6.62 11.16 14.18
CA LEU A 118 -5.51 10.85 15.07
C LEU A 118 -6.02 9.95 16.21
N SER A 119 -5.53 8.71 16.25
CA SER A 119 -5.90 7.74 17.28
C SER A 119 -4.67 7.27 18.03
N LYS A 120 -4.60 7.54 19.33
CA LYS A 120 -3.49 7.17 20.22
C LYS A 120 -2.11 7.60 19.68
N GLY A 121 -2.04 8.81 19.13
CA GLY A 121 -0.79 9.36 18.54
C GLY A 121 -0.45 8.87 17.13
N LYS A 122 -1.25 7.98 16.57
CA LYS A 122 -1.08 7.44 15.21
C LYS A 122 -2.10 8.05 14.26
N LEU A 123 -1.65 8.43 13.07
CA LEU A 123 -2.51 8.84 11.98
C LEU A 123 -3.18 7.62 11.38
N VAL A 124 -4.50 7.64 11.36
CA VAL A 124 -5.33 6.62 10.73
C VAL A 124 -6.03 7.25 9.54
N ILE A 125 -5.93 6.62 8.38
CA ILE A 125 -6.70 7.01 7.21
C ILE A 125 -7.59 5.85 6.74
N ASP A 126 -8.81 6.19 6.34
CA ASP A 126 -9.74 5.29 5.69
C ASP A 126 -10.08 5.84 4.30
N PHE A 127 -10.13 4.99 3.30
CA PHE A 127 -10.56 5.36 1.95
C PHE A 127 -10.99 4.14 1.14
N VAL A 128 -11.75 4.38 0.08
CA VAL A 128 -12.12 3.34 -0.89
C VAL A 128 -11.39 3.61 -2.21
N ALA A 129 -10.59 2.64 -2.63
CA ALA A 129 -10.05 2.58 -3.99
C ALA A 129 -11.11 1.93 -4.89
N GLU A 130 -11.71 2.72 -5.80
CA GLU A 130 -12.74 2.21 -6.72
C GLU A 130 -12.09 1.53 -7.92
N LEU A 131 -12.33 0.22 -8.02
CA LEU A 131 -11.95 -0.62 -9.16
C LEU A 131 -13.16 -1.49 -9.50
N THR A 132 -13.38 -1.77 -10.77
CA THR A 132 -14.56 -2.55 -11.17
C THR A 132 -14.17 -3.79 -11.97
N LYS A 133 -14.79 -4.91 -11.61
CA LYS A 133 -14.76 -6.12 -12.42
C LYS A 133 -16.17 -6.75 -12.39
N PRO A 134 -16.91 -6.67 -13.51
CA PRO A 134 -18.26 -7.22 -13.58
C PRO A 134 -18.27 -8.73 -13.30
N VAL A 135 -19.36 -9.21 -12.71
CA VAL A 135 -19.59 -10.64 -12.53
C VAL A 135 -19.86 -11.28 -13.90
N ALA A 136 -19.24 -12.43 -14.16
CA ALA A 136 -19.46 -13.24 -15.35
C ALA A 136 -20.49 -14.37 -15.08
N ALA A 137 -20.81 -15.15 -16.13
CA ALA A 137 -21.63 -16.35 -16.00
C ALA A 137 -20.93 -17.45 -15.19
N ASP A 138 -19.61 -17.57 -15.39
CA ASP A 138 -18.74 -18.47 -14.63
C ASP A 138 -17.99 -17.73 -13.53
N TRP A 139 -17.22 -18.48 -12.74
CA TRP A 139 -16.40 -17.92 -11.69
C TRP A 139 -15.41 -16.86 -12.24
N THR A 140 -15.48 -15.67 -11.66
CA THR A 140 -14.51 -14.61 -11.85
C THR A 140 -13.51 -14.67 -10.71
N MET A 141 -12.22 -14.67 -11.04
CA MET A 141 -11.13 -14.73 -10.04
C MET A 141 -10.41 -13.40 -9.96
N LEU A 142 -10.09 -12.97 -8.75
CA LEU A 142 -9.28 -11.80 -8.43
C LEU A 142 -8.23 -12.13 -7.38
N VAL A 143 -7.11 -11.42 -7.41
CA VAL A 143 -6.14 -11.37 -6.31
C VAL A 143 -5.93 -9.91 -5.93
N VAL A 144 -6.21 -9.56 -4.68
CA VAL A 144 -6.04 -8.22 -4.14
C VAL A 144 -4.76 -8.16 -3.31
N VAL A 145 -3.90 -7.19 -3.61
CA VAL A 145 -2.67 -6.91 -2.87
C VAL A 145 -2.61 -5.44 -2.57
N VAL A 146 -2.28 -5.08 -1.32
CA VAL A 146 -2.03 -3.70 -0.92
C VAL A 146 -0.60 -3.62 -0.39
N ALA A 147 0.29 -3.02 -1.17
CA ALA A 147 1.72 -2.96 -0.83
C ALA A 147 2.42 -1.83 -1.58
N ASP A 148 3.50 -1.31 -1.00
CA ASP A 148 4.46 -0.44 -1.68
C ASP A 148 5.58 -1.29 -2.29
N PRO A 149 5.65 -1.48 -3.61
CA PRO A 149 6.71 -2.28 -4.24
C PRO A 149 8.10 -1.65 -4.12
N SER A 150 8.20 -0.35 -3.82
CA SER A 150 9.48 0.33 -3.56
C SER A 150 10.01 0.07 -2.14
N ASN A 151 9.16 -0.40 -1.24
CA ASN A 151 9.46 -0.59 0.18
C ASN A 151 9.90 0.69 0.90
N TYR A 152 9.50 1.85 0.42
CA TYR A 152 9.66 3.10 1.14
C TYR A 152 8.72 3.14 2.35
N ILE A 153 7.49 2.64 2.16
CA ILE A 153 6.54 2.34 3.24
C ILE A 153 6.54 0.82 3.44
N GLN A 154 6.94 0.36 4.62
CA GLN A 154 6.70 -1.02 5.00
C GLN A 154 5.23 -1.16 5.40
N MET A 155 4.45 -1.76 4.52
CA MET A 155 3.03 -2.03 4.72
C MET A 155 2.87 -3.46 5.24
N THR A 156 2.38 -3.61 6.46
CA THR A 156 1.99 -4.90 7.04
C THR A 156 0.50 -5.09 6.82
N THR A 157 0.14 -6.00 5.95
CA THR A 157 -1.26 -6.25 5.60
C THR A 157 -1.72 -7.56 6.24
N ASP A 158 -2.78 -7.49 7.03
CA ASP A 158 -3.44 -8.66 7.62
C ASP A 158 -4.51 -9.17 6.66
N MET A 159 -4.11 -10.02 5.73
CA MET A 159 -5.02 -10.59 4.72
C MET A 159 -5.87 -11.74 5.25
N GLU A 160 -5.42 -12.44 6.29
CA GLU A 160 -6.21 -13.51 6.93
C GLU A 160 -7.49 -12.97 7.59
N ASN A 161 -7.43 -11.74 8.11
CA ASN A 161 -8.56 -11.03 8.71
C ASN A 161 -9.20 -10.00 7.77
N ALA A 162 -8.91 -10.08 6.47
CA ALA A 162 -9.59 -9.25 5.48
C ALA A 162 -11.10 -9.52 5.47
N ASP A 163 -11.91 -8.46 5.32
CA ASP A 163 -13.36 -8.55 5.27
C ASP A 163 -13.84 -8.54 3.80
N VAL A 164 -15.01 -9.13 3.56
CA VAL A 164 -15.66 -9.15 2.25
C VAL A 164 -17.12 -8.77 2.39
N GLN A 165 -17.49 -7.64 1.79
CA GLN A 165 -18.86 -7.19 1.74
C GLN A 165 -19.47 -7.52 0.38
N SER A 166 -20.44 -8.44 0.36
CA SER A 166 -21.13 -8.86 -0.87
C SER A 166 -22.64 -8.93 -0.70
N PRO A 167 -23.42 -8.68 -1.76
CA PRO A 167 -24.88 -8.86 -1.75
C PRO A 167 -25.23 -10.37 -1.79
N GLU A 168 -26.43 -10.70 -1.33
CA GLU A 168 -26.94 -12.08 -1.34
C GLU A 168 -27.03 -12.71 -2.75
N SER A 169 -27.11 -11.88 -3.80
CA SER A 169 -27.17 -12.32 -5.20
C SER A 169 -25.86 -12.87 -5.76
N LEU A 170 -24.76 -12.71 -5.03
CA LEU A 170 -23.47 -13.24 -5.40
C LEU A 170 -23.05 -14.36 -4.44
N GLU A 171 -22.43 -15.38 -4.98
CA GLU A 171 -21.62 -16.34 -4.25
C GLU A 171 -20.18 -15.86 -4.31
N VAL A 172 -19.56 -15.64 -3.14
CA VAL A 172 -18.18 -15.15 -3.02
C VAL A 172 -17.41 -16.07 -2.09
N GLU A 173 -16.27 -16.55 -2.55
CA GLU A 173 -15.32 -17.33 -1.75
C GLU A 173 -13.99 -16.61 -1.74
N TYR A 174 -13.28 -16.66 -0.61
CA TYR A 174 -11.98 -16.01 -0.47
C TYR A 174 -11.09 -16.69 0.55
N PHE A 175 -9.78 -16.49 0.42
CA PHE A 175 -8.75 -16.90 1.35
C PHE A 175 -7.50 -16.03 1.18
N ALA A 176 -6.64 -15.99 2.19
CA ALA A 176 -5.33 -15.36 2.12
C ALA A 176 -4.26 -16.39 1.81
N ASP A 177 -3.27 -16.03 0.98
CA ASP A 177 -2.09 -16.85 0.70
C ASP A 177 -0.95 -15.98 0.18
N GLY A 178 0.27 -16.53 0.15
CA GLY A 178 1.44 -15.91 -0.46
C GLY A 178 1.28 -15.68 -1.96
N LEU A 179 2.09 -14.78 -2.50
CA LEU A 179 2.06 -14.43 -3.93
C LEU A 179 2.91 -15.34 -4.81
N ASP A 180 3.46 -16.43 -4.28
CA ASP A 180 4.34 -17.33 -4.99
C ASP A 180 3.67 -17.94 -6.24
N GLY A 181 4.39 -17.89 -7.36
CA GLY A 181 3.88 -18.39 -8.64
C GLY A 181 3.05 -17.40 -9.46
N LEU A 182 2.66 -16.26 -8.90
CA LEU A 182 1.94 -15.22 -9.63
C LEU A 182 2.90 -14.29 -10.38
N SER A 183 2.97 -14.44 -11.71
CA SER A 183 3.94 -13.73 -12.55
C SER A 183 3.83 -12.21 -12.51
N LEU A 184 2.62 -11.68 -12.31
CA LEU A 184 2.38 -10.24 -12.24
C LEU A 184 2.88 -9.59 -10.94
N PHE A 185 3.07 -10.38 -9.88
CA PHE A 185 3.54 -9.90 -8.58
C PHE A 185 5.03 -10.13 -8.32
N LYS A 186 5.81 -10.45 -9.35
CA LYS A 186 7.27 -10.72 -9.22
C LYS A 186 8.08 -9.56 -8.63
N ALA A 187 7.59 -8.34 -8.73
CA ALA A 187 8.22 -7.16 -8.14
C ALA A 187 7.99 -7.04 -6.62
N PHE A 188 7.07 -7.82 -6.08
CA PHE A 188 6.73 -7.82 -4.66
C PHE A 188 7.61 -8.82 -3.89
N ARG A 189 7.77 -8.58 -2.60
CA ARG A 189 8.52 -9.48 -1.74
C ARG A 189 7.73 -10.75 -1.45
N SER A 190 8.44 -11.86 -1.19
CA SER A 190 7.83 -13.16 -0.93
C SER A 190 6.98 -13.21 0.35
N GLU A 191 7.22 -12.30 1.30
CA GLU A 191 6.44 -12.19 2.54
C GLU A 191 5.12 -11.43 2.41
N ILE A 192 4.79 -10.93 1.21
CA ILE A 192 3.52 -10.25 0.98
C ILE A 192 2.44 -11.26 0.63
N GLU A 193 1.33 -11.16 1.32
CA GLU A 193 0.14 -11.98 1.08
C GLU A 193 -0.85 -11.25 0.17
N GLY A 194 -1.64 -12.04 -0.54
CA GLY A 194 -2.77 -11.59 -1.33
C GLY A 194 -4.08 -12.15 -0.80
N LEU A 195 -5.16 -11.38 -0.96
CA LEU A 195 -6.52 -11.87 -0.79
C LEU A 195 -7.00 -12.44 -2.12
N TYR A 196 -7.14 -13.75 -2.18
CA TYR A 196 -7.66 -14.48 -3.33
C TYR A 196 -9.17 -14.55 -3.24
N LEU A 197 -9.83 -14.12 -4.30
CA LEU A 197 -11.29 -14.02 -4.38
C LEU A 197 -11.78 -14.76 -5.62
N ARG A 198 -12.90 -15.48 -5.49
CA ARG A 198 -13.69 -15.90 -6.64
C ARG A 198 -15.18 -15.64 -6.40
N TYR A 199 -15.88 -15.24 -7.44
CA TYR A 199 -17.29 -14.91 -7.33
C TYR A 199 -18.04 -15.18 -8.61
N LYS A 200 -19.34 -15.45 -8.47
CA LYS A 200 -20.32 -15.65 -9.56
C LYS A 200 -21.71 -15.23 -9.09
N LYS A 201 -22.67 -15.18 -10.02
CA LYS A 201 -24.10 -15.08 -9.67
C LYS A 201 -24.57 -16.39 -9.03
N LYS A 202 -25.43 -16.26 -8.03
CA LYS A 202 -26.19 -17.40 -7.50
C LYS A 202 -27.29 -17.83 -8.45
#